data_d6cdc97e5153c38f34fd19bf3f32e3c1
#
_entry.id   d6cdc97e5153c38f34fd19bf3f32e3c1
#
_cell.length_a   1.000
_cell.length_b   1.000
_cell.length_c   1.000
_cell.angle_alpha   90.00
_cell.angle_beta   90.00
_cell.angle_gamma   90.00
#
_symmetry.space_group_name_H-M   'P 1'
#
loop_
_entity.id
_entity.type
_entity.pdbx_description
1 polymer ?
#
loop_
_entity_poly.entity_id
_entity_poly.type
_entity_poly.pdbx_seq_one_letter_code
_entity_poly.pdbx_strand_id
1 'polypeptide(L)' 'MRQRILAAVCDVLYIDEADLFDGDGTDLRDLGLDSVRFVLLMKRLGVDRESELPARLARDLSIAGWVAELEVPGRHA' A
#
# COMPACT_ATOMS: atom_id res chain seq x y z
N MET A 1 4.95 -10.79 -0.95
CA MET A 1 4.76 -9.34 -0.63
C MET A 1 3.33 -8.87 -0.86
N ARG A 2 2.70 -9.29 -1.96
CA ARG A 2 1.31 -8.88 -2.24
C ARG A 2 0.35 -9.22 -1.10
N GLN A 3 0.43 -10.43 -0.57
CA GLN A 3 -0.46 -10.85 0.53
C GLN A 3 -0.30 -9.98 1.76
N ARG A 4 0.91 -9.57 2.04
CA ARG A 4 1.21 -8.74 3.19
C ARG A 4 0.63 -7.34 3.01
N ILE A 5 0.76 -6.78 1.80
CA ILE A 5 0.19 -5.47 1.48
C ILE A 5 -1.34 -5.55 1.53
N LEU A 6 -1.90 -6.57 0.92
CA LEU A 6 -3.36 -6.75 0.91
C LEU A 6 -3.92 -6.86 2.32
N ALA A 7 -3.27 -7.67 3.16
CA ALA A 7 -3.72 -7.82 4.55
C ALA A 7 -3.68 -6.50 5.31
N ALA A 8 -2.60 -5.72 5.13
CA ALA A 8 -2.47 -4.42 5.79
C ALA A 8 -3.54 -3.45 5.31
N VAL A 9 -3.78 -3.39 4.01
CA VAL A 9 -4.79 -2.50 3.44
C VAL A 9 -6.18 -2.86 3.95
N CYS A 10 -6.54 -4.13 3.89
CA CYS A 10 -7.85 -4.58 4.35
C CYS A 10 -8.06 -4.27 5.83
N ASP A 11 -7.01 -4.43 6.62
CA ASP A 11 -7.09 -4.21 8.06
C ASP A 11 -7.23 -2.72 8.41
N VAL A 12 -6.43 -1.88 7.76
CA VAL A 12 -6.45 -0.43 8.04
C VAL A 12 -7.69 0.24 7.50
N LEU A 13 -8.16 -0.17 6.32
CA LEU A 13 -9.32 0.44 5.67
C LEU A 13 -10.63 -0.25 6.02
N TYR A 14 -10.58 -1.34 6.78
CA TYR A 14 -11.77 -2.13 7.15
C TYR A 14 -12.54 -2.61 5.93
N ILE A 15 -11.83 -3.18 4.97
CA ILE A 15 -12.42 -3.70 3.74
C ILE A 15 -12.00 -5.16 3.53
N ASP A 16 -12.68 -5.83 2.60
CA ASP A 16 -12.30 -7.17 2.14
C ASP A 16 -11.71 -7.08 0.75
N GLU A 17 -11.03 -8.14 0.33
CA GLU A 17 -10.48 -8.21 -1.02
C GLU A 17 -11.58 -8.02 -2.07
N ALA A 18 -12.79 -8.47 -1.78
CA ALA A 18 -13.92 -8.32 -2.68
C ALA A 18 -14.30 -6.85 -2.93
N ASP A 19 -13.89 -5.94 -2.05
CA ASP A 19 -14.15 -4.51 -2.22
C ASP A 19 -13.21 -3.86 -3.25
N LEU A 20 -12.19 -4.58 -3.69
CA LEU A 20 -11.27 -4.12 -4.72
C LEU A 20 -11.93 -4.31 -6.09
N PHE A 21 -12.82 -3.39 -6.44
CA PHE A 21 -13.66 -3.53 -7.66
C PHE A 21 -12.84 -3.52 -8.95
N ASP A 22 -11.62 -3.04 -8.91
CA ASP A 22 -10.71 -3.05 -10.06
C ASP A 22 -9.45 -3.87 -9.75
N GLY A 23 -9.58 -4.86 -8.88
CA GLY A 23 -8.48 -5.73 -8.50
C GLY A 23 -7.36 -4.95 -7.83
N ASP A 24 -6.13 -5.34 -8.09
CA ASP A 24 -4.96 -4.72 -7.48
C ASP A 24 -4.71 -3.29 -8.00
N GLY A 25 -5.37 -2.91 -9.08
CA GLY A 25 -5.26 -1.55 -9.64
C GLY A 25 -6.24 -0.56 -9.04
N THR A 26 -7.13 -1.00 -8.14
CA THR A 26 -8.12 -0.13 -7.53
C THR A 26 -7.43 1.04 -6.80
N ASP A 27 -7.92 2.25 -7.03
CA ASP A 27 -7.42 3.43 -6.32
C ASP A 27 -7.88 3.34 -4.86
N LEU A 28 -6.91 3.23 -3.96
CA LEU A 28 -7.22 3.04 -2.55
C LEU A 28 -7.93 4.24 -1.92
N ARG A 29 -7.83 5.41 -2.53
CA ARG A 29 -8.57 6.59 -2.07
C ARG A 29 -10.06 6.38 -2.19
N ASP A 30 -10.50 5.63 -3.19
CA ASP A 30 -11.92 5.31 -3.36
C ASP A 30 -12.42 4.38 -2.25
N LEU A 31 -11.52 3.75 -1.52
CA LEU A 31 -11.85 2.84 -0.43
C LEU A 31 -11.63 3.46 0.94
N GLY A 32 -11.34 4.75 0.99
CA GLY A 32 -11.21 5.48 2.24
C GLY A 32 -9.79 5.81 2.67
N LEU A 33 -8.81 5.60 1.81
CA LEU A 33 -7.43 5.95 2.15
C LEU A 33 -7.29 7.46 2.24
N ASP A 34 -6.73 7.93 3.36
CA ASP A 34 -6.38 9.32 3.55
C ASP A 34 -4.96 9.41 4.13
N SER A 35 -4.49 10.61 4.48
CA SER A 35 -3.14 10.79 4.95
C SER A 35 -2.88 10.09 6.29
N VAL A 36 -3.87 10.04 7.16
CA VAL A 36 -3.73 9.36 8.45
C VAL A 36 -3.61 7.85 8.25
N ARG A 37 -4.49 7.28 7.42
CA ARG A 37 -4.46 5.84 7.15
C ARG A 37 -3.22 5.46 6.35
N PHE A 38 -2.74 6.34 5.50
CA PHE A 38 -1.49 6.12 4.78
C PHE A 38 -0.33 5.94 5.77
N VAL A 39 -0.24 6.79 6.77
CA VAL A 39 0.80 6.67 7.80
C VAL A 39 0.67 5.36 8.56
N LEU A 40 -0.56 4.96 8.89
CA LEU A 40 -0.79 3.69 9.56
C LEU A 40 -0.34 2.51 8.70
N LEU A 41 -0.59 2.59 7.39
CA LEU A 41 -0.14 1.56 6.46
C LEU A 41 1.38 1.47 6.40
N MET A 42 2.05 2.62 6.39
CA MET A 42 3.52 2.63 6.40
C MET A 42 4.06 1.91 7.64
N LYS A 43 3.45 2.17 8.79
CA LYS A 43 3.85 1.48 10.02
C LYS A 43 3.60 -0.02 9.95
N ARG A 44 2.43 -0.40 9.42
CA ARG A 44 2.08 -1.82 9.28
C ARG A 44 3.05 -2.57 8.37
N LEU A 45 3.47 -1.93 7.31
CA LEU A 45 4.36 -2.54 6.32
C LEU A 45 5.83 -2.43 6.71
N GLY A 46 6.13 -1.74 7.80
CA GLY A 46 7.52 -1.57 8.23
C GLY A 46 8.31 -0.63 7.34
N VAL A 47 7.64 0.29 6.66
CA VAL A 47 8.29 1.26 5.79
C VAL A 47 8.88 2.37 6.62
N ASP A 48 10.17 2.68 6.38
CA ASP A 48 10.86 3.76 7.07
C ASP A 48 10.30 5.10 6.60
N ARG A 49 9.76 5.88 7.55
CA ARG A 49 9.17 7.18 7.24
C ARG A 49 10.18 8.20 6.73
N GLU A 50 11.45 8.01 7.06
CA GLU A 50 12.51 8.92 6.64
C GLU A 50 13.13 8.52 5.31
N SER A 51 12.72 7.39 4.75
CA SER A 51 13.19 6.95 3.44
C SER A 51 12.37 7.59 2.33
N GLU A 52 12.73 7.29 1.09
CA GLU A 52 11.98 7.76 -0.08
C GLU A 52 10.75 6.92 -0.39
N LEU A 53 10.59 5.76 0.28
CA LEU A 53 9.51 4.84 -0.02
C LEU A 53 8.12 5.45 0.17
N PRO A 54 7.83 6.19 1.27
CA PRO A 54 6.50 6.78 1.40
C PRO A 54 6.12 7.68 0.24
N ALA A 55 7.05 8.51 -0.24
CA ALA A 55 6.79 9.38 -1.38
C ALA A 55 6.52 8.58 -2.65
N ARG A 56 7.25 7.49 -2.86
CA ARG A 56 7.04 6.62 -4.03
C ARG A 56 5.71 5.91 -3.96
N LEU A 57 5.35 5.41 -2.79
CA LEU A 57 4.08 4.72 -2.60
C LEU A 57 2.90 5.67 -2.76
N ALA A 58 3.09 6.95 -2.43
CA ALA A 58 2.03 7.94 -2.58
C ALA A 58 1.77 8.32 -4.04
N ARG A 59 2.68 8.00 -4.95
CA ARG A 59 2.50 8.30 -6.37
C ARG A 59 1.50 7.39 -7.05
N ASP A 60 1.35 6.17 -6.52
CA ASP A 60 0.42 5.20 -7.07
C ASP A 60 -0.24 4.49 -5.89
N LEU A 61 -1.41 4.98 -5.51
CA LEU A 61 -2.13 4.48 -4.34
C LEU A 61 -2.94 3.25 -4.72
N SER A 62 -2.24 2.18 -5.09
CA SER A 62 -2.85 0.90 -5.44
C SER A 62 -1.97 -0.23 -4.93
N ILE A 63 -2.57 -1.40 -4.75
CA ILE A 63 -1.83 -2.57 -4.33
C ILE A 63 -0.80 -2.95 -5.39
N ALA A 64 -1.19 -2.88 -6.67
CA ALA A 64 -0.26 -3.19 -7.76
C ALA A 64 0.96 -2.28 -7.75
N GLY A 65 0.76 -0.98 -7.57
CA GLY A 65 1.86 -0.02 -7.51
C GLY A 65 2.77 -0.27 -6.32
N TRP A 66 2.18 -0.60 -5.17
CA TRP A 66 2.96 -0.85 -3.95
C TRP A 66 3.76 -2.16 -4.05
N VAL A 67 3.17 -3.19 -4.66
CA VAL A 67 3.90 -4.43 -4.91
C VAL A 67 5.12 -4.15 -5.79
N ALA A 68 4.93 -3.38 -6.85
CA ALA A 68 6.03 -3.05 -7.76
C ALA A 68 7.16 -2.31 -7.04
N GLU A 69 6.81 -1.37 -6.17
CA GLU A 69 7.82 -0.60 -5.43
C GLU A 69 8.53 -1.42 -4.37
N LEU A 70 7.80 -2.26 -3.65
CA LEU A 70 8.37 -2.97 -2.51
C LEU A 70 9.07 -4.26 -2.91
N GLU A 71 8.83 -4.78 -4.10
CA GLU A 71 9.45 -6.01 -4.59
C GLU A 71 10.51 -5.79 -5.65
N VAL A 72 10.95 -4.54 -5.86
CA VAL A 72 11.97 -4.25 -6.88
C VAL A 72 13.27 -4.97 -6.53
N PRO A 73 13.81 -5.81 -7.45
CA PRO A 73 15.06 -6.51 -7.19
C PRO A 73 16.22 -5.54 -6.99
N GLY A 74 17.07 -5.84 -6.02
CA GLY A 74 18.26 -5.05 -5.75
C GLY A 74 18.05 -3.76 -4.99
N ARG A 75 16.82 -3.39 -4.68
CA ARG A 75 16.53 -2.14 -3.99
C ARG A 75 17.21 -2.04 -2.62
N HIS A 76 17.27 -3.15 -1.92
CA HIS A 76 17.82 -3.20 -0.57
C HIS A 76 19.29 -3.55 -0.54
N ALA A 77 19.91 -3.58 -1.68
CA ALA A 77 21.32 -3.89 -1.80
C ALA A 77 22.19 -2.79 -1.19
#